data_19954adab419c61d9dfb5ba15db3297b
#
_entry.id   19954adab419c61d9dfb5ba15db3297b
#
_cell.length_a   1.000
_cell.length_b   1.000
_cell.length_c   1.000
_cell.angle_alpha   90.00
_cell.angle_beta   90.00
_cell.angle_gamma   90.00
#
_symmetry.space_group_name_H-M   'P 1'
#
loop_
_entity.id
_entity.type
_entity.pdbx_description
1 polymer ?
#
loop_
_entity_poly.entity_id
_entity_poly.type
_entity_poly.pdbx_seq_one_letter_code
_entity_poly.pdbx_strand_id
1 'polypeptide(L)'
;VSVLEANIDDSSPQVLGYALERLLDAGALDASFSPLQMKKNRPGALLRVIARPEDQERLAAIVFAETSTLGLRIYPAERRVEERRIVEVQTAFGPVRVKISGHGSFAPEYEDCRTIALKTNTPLQQVFAAAQEAYLKLIR
;
A
#
# COMPACT_ATOMS: atom_id res chain seq x y z
N VAL A 1 -13.32 -9.30 3.17
CA VAL A 1 -12.92 -7.94 3.57
C VAL A 1 -14.12 -7.01 3.54
N SER A 2 -14.02 -5.90 4.26
CA SER A 2 -14.94 -4.76 4.14
C SER A 2 -14.29 -3.69 3.29
N VAL A 3 -15.08 -3.08 2.40
CA VAL A 3 -14.67 -1.92 1.60
C VAL A 3 -15.42 -0.70 2.11
N LEU A 4 -14.66 0.34 2.46
CA LEU A 4 -15.20 1.63 2.87
C LEU A 4 -14.87 2.65 1.79
N GLU A 5 -15.87 3.39 1.32
CA GLU A 5 -15.69 4.39 0.27
C GLU A 5 -16.33 5.72 0.63
N ALA A 6 -15.65 6.80 0.30
CA ALA A 6 -16.17 8.15 0.42
C ALA A 6 -15.79 8.99 -0.80
N ASN A 7 -16.74 9.80 -1.28
CA ASN A 7 -16.49 10.81 -2.30
C ASN A 7 -16.23 12.15 -1.60
N ILE A 8 -15.08 12.75 -1.86
CA ILE A 8 -14.60 13.94 -1.15
C ILE A 8 -14.23 15.03 -2.17
N ASP A 9 -14.87 16.19 -2.11
CA ASP A 9 -14.64 17.31 -3.04
C ASP A 9 -14.19 18.60 -2.35
N ASP A 10 -13.98 18.58 -1.03
CA ASP A 10 -13.73 19.77 -0.22
C ASP A 10 -12.58 19.57 0.80
N SER A 11 -11.66 18.67 0.53
CA SER A 11 -10.45 18.46 1.33
C SER A 11 -9.19 18.70 0.50
N SER A 12 -8.16 19.28 1.13
CA SER A 12 -6.88 19.48 0.46
C SER A 12 -6.13 18.15 0.25
N PRO A 13 -5.24 18.07 -0.75
CA PRO A 13 -4.39 16.88 -0.92
C PRO A 13 -3.56 16.53 0.31
N GLN A 14 -3.13 17.52 1.08
CA GLN A 14 -2.37 17.29 2.32
C GLN A 14 -3.22 16.60 3.38
N VAL A 15 -4.45 17.05 3.57
CA VAL A 15 -5.39 16.42 4.52
C VAL A 15 -5.70 15.00 4.09
N LEU A 16 -5.96 14.77 2.81
CA LEU A 16 -6.22 13.44 2.28
C LEU A 16 -5.00 12.51 2.41
N GLY A 17 -3.80 13.00 2.14
CA GLY A 17 -2.56 12.24 2.33
C GLY A 17 -2.34 11.84 3.78
N TYR A 18 -2.58 12.73 4.72
CA TYR A 18 -2.50 12.44 6.15
C TYR A 18 -3.53 11.39 6.58
N ALA A 19 -4.77 11.52 6.11
CA ALA A 19 -5.81 10.52 6.38
C ALA A 19 -5.39 9.13 5.89
N LEU A 20 -4.75 9.05 4.73
CA LEU A 20 -4.25 7.80 4.16
C LEU A 20 -3.19 7.15 5.07
N GLU A 21 -2.21 7.94 5.54
CA GLU A 21 -1.19 7.46 6.48
C GLU A 21 -1.84 6.92 7.77
N ARG A 22 -2.77 7.68 8.35
CA ARG A 22 -3.48 7.28 9.56
C ARG A 22 -4.24 5.95 9.40
N LEU A 23 -4.89 5.77 8.25
CA LEU A 23 -5.61 4.54 7.95
C LEU A 23 -4.69 3.33 7.82
N LEU A 24 -3.58 3.49 7.13
CA LEU A 24 -2.58 2.42 6.99
C LEU A 24 -1.93 2.07 8.31
N ASP A 25 -1.53 3.06 9.11
CA ASP A 25 -0.95 2.86 10.44
C ASP A 25 -1.92 2.21 11.42
N ALA A 26 -3.22 2.46 11.24
CA ALA A 26 -4.27 1.84 12.03
C ALA A 26 -4.64 0.42 11.57
N GLY A 27 -3.96 -0.12 10.57
CA GLY A 27 -4.11 -1.50 10.13
C GLY A 27 -5.09 -1.73 8.98
N ALA A 28 -5.42 -0.70 8.20
CA ALA A 28 -6.09 -0.92 6.93
C ALA A 28 -5.24 -1.87 6.06
N LEU A 29 -5.89 -2.82 5.40
CA LEU A 29 -5.21 -3.75 4.49
C LEU A 29 -4.73 -3.02 3.25
N ASP A 30 -5.46 -2.00 2.82
CA ASP A 30 -5.10 -1.08 1.75
C ASP A 30 -5.91 0.21 1.90
N ALA A 31 -5.35 1.31 1.42
CA ALA A 31 -6.05 2.59 1.35
C ALA A 31 -5.52 3.37 0.15
N SER A 32 -6.42 3.96 -0.62
CA SER A 32 -6.07 4.64 -1.86
C SER A 32 -7.06 5.76 -2.20
N PHE A 33 -6.62 6.66 -3.07
CA PHE A 33 -7.48 7.66 -3.70
C PHE A 33 -7.53 7.44 -5.21
N SER A 34 -8.71 7.67 -5.78
CA SER A 34 -8.89 7.78 -7.22
C SER A 34 -9.44 9.16 -7.55
N PRO A 35 -8.98 9.80 -8.63
CA PRO A 35 -9.60 11.03 -9.13
C PRO A 35 -11.06 10.81 -9.46
N LEU A 36 -11.91 11.79 -9.15
CA LEU A 36 -13.35 11.72 -9.33
C LEU A 36 -13.88 13.07 -9.81
N GLN A 37 -14.75 13.06 -10.82
CA GLN A 37 -15.53 14.22 -11.20
C GLN A 37 -16.90 14.12 -10.52
N MET A 38 -17.20 15.07 -9.65
CA MET A 38 -18.41 15.07 -8.85
C MET A 38 -19.46 16.03 -9.41
N LYS A 39 -20.66 16.04 -8.80
CA LYS A 39 -21.75 16.97 -9.17
C LYS A 39 -21.27 18.40 -9.10
N LYS A 40 -21.92 19.29 -9.86
CA LYS A 40 -21.56 20.72 -9.99
C LYS A 40 -20.16 20.92 -10.59
N ASN A 41 -19.67 19.97 -11.39
CA ASN A 41 -18.34 20.02 -12.00
C ASN A 41 -17.17 20.13 -11.01
N ARG A 42 -17.33 19.64 -9.79
CA ARG A 42 -16.28 19.67 -8.79
C ARG A 42 -15.32 18.49 -8.96
N PRO A 43 -14.02 18.74 -9.12
CA PRO A 43 -13.04 17.67 -8.99
C PRO A 43 -13.00 17.19 -7.55
N GLY A 44 -12.88 15.91 -7.37
CA GLY A 44 -12.81 15.29 -6.05
C GLY A 44 -11.94 14.05 -6.04
N ALA A 45 -11.98 13.36 -4.94
CA ALA A 45 -11.29 12.09 -4.75
C ALA A 45 -12.25 11.04 -4.20
N LEU A 46 -12.17 9.84 -4.73
CA LEU A 46 -12.78 8.65 -4.14
C LEU A 46 -11.76 8.03 -3.19
N LEU A 47 -12.02 8.13 -1.89
CA LEU A 47 -11.27 7.37 -0.89
C LEU A 47 -11.82 5.94 -0.86
N ARG A 48 -10.92 4.97 -0.96
CA ARG A 48 -11.25 3.54 -0.78
C ARG A 48 -10.33 2.95 0.27
N VAL A 49 -10.92 2.30 1.26
CA VAL A 49 -10.22 1.58 2.33
C VAL A 49 -10.63 0.11 2.29
N ILE A 50 -9.64 -0.77 2.31
CA ILE A 50 -9.87 -2.21 2.46
C ILE A 50 -9.54 -2.59 3.89
N ALA A 51 -10.49 -3.17 4.58
CA ALA A 51 -10.40 -3.48 6.00
C ALA A 51 -10.73 -4.95 6.29
N ARG A 52 -10.19 -5.46 7.39
CA ARG A 52 -10.79 -6.67 7.99
C ARG A 52 -12.17 -6.29 8.54
N PRO A 53 -13.17 -7.18 8.52
CA PRO A 53 -14.50 -6.87 9.05
C PRO A 53 -14.49 -6.36 10.49
N GLU A 54 -13.63 -6.90 11.34
CA GLU A 54 -13.48 -6.49 12.75
C GLU A 54 -12.89 -5.08 12.92
N ASP A 55 -12.18 -4.56 11.93
CA ASP A 55 -11.55 -3.24 11.97
C ASP A 55 -12.42 -2.13 11.35
N GLN A 56 -13.55 -2.50 10.76
CA GLN A 56 -14.40 -1.61 9.97
C GLN A 56 -14.80 -0.34 10.74
N GLU A 57 -15.32 -0.47 11.94
CA GLU A 57 -15.82 0.69 12.72
C GLU A 57 -14.67 1.60 13.16
N ARG A 58 -13.54 1.03 13.53
CA ARG A 58 -12.35 1.80 13.93
C ARG A 58 -11.79 2.61 12.75
N LEU A 59 -11.72 2.01 11.57
CA LEU A 59 -11.24 2.70 10.37
C LEU A 59 -12.25 3.72 9.85
N ALA A 60 -13.54 3.43 9.94
CA ALA A 60 -14.60 4.40 9.64
C ALA A 60 -14.50 5.65 10.51
N ALA A 61 -14.25 5.48 11.81
CA ALA A 61 -14.04 6.60 12.73
C ALA A 61 -12.86 7.49 12.33
N ILE A 62 -11.76 6.91 11.83
CA ILE A 62 -10.61 7.66 11.31
C ILE A 62 -11.01 8.47 10.07
N VAL A 63 -11.74 7.89 9.14
CA VAL A 63 -12.21 8.61 7.95
C VAL A 63 -13.04 9.82 8.34
N PHE A 64 -13.98 9.68 9.27
CA PHE A 64 -14.81 10.80 9.75
C PHE A 64 -14.00 11.85 10.50
N ALA A 65 -12.98 11.45 11.25
CA ALA A 65 -12.16 12.38 12.03
C ALA A 65 -11.20 13.19 11.15
N GLU A 66 -10.66 12.57 10.09
CA GLU A 66 -9.55 13.14 9.30
C GLU A 66 -9.99 13.69 7.94
N THR A 67 -11.26 13.54 7.58
CA THR A 67 -11.78 14.08 6.32
C THR A 67 -13.05 14.89 6.56
N SER A 68 -13.50 15.58 5.51
CA SER A 68 -14.75 16.35 5.53
C SER A 68 -16.00 15.50 5.24
N THR A 69 -15.84 14.20 4.96
CA THR A 69 -16.98 13.38 4.57
C THR A 69 -18.02 13.23 5.69
N LEU A 70 -19.28 13.24 5.32
CA LEU A 70 -20.41 13.04 6.23
C LEU A 70 -20.99 11.63 6.12
N GLY A 71 -20.50 10.83 5.20
CA GLY A 71 -21.01 9.47 4.98
C GLY A 71 -20.01 8.56 4.30
N LEU A 72 -20.16 7.29 4.56
CA LEU A 72 -19.39 6.21 3.96
C LEU A 72 -20.33 5.20 3.31
N ARG A 73 -19.94 4.67 2.16
CA ARG A 73 -20.47 3.41 1.64
C ARG A 73 -19.62 2.29 2.19
N ILE A 74 -20.26 1.31 2.80
CA ILE A 74 -19.59 0.14 3.35
C ILE A 74 -20.26 -1.11 2.77
N TYR A 75 -19.44 -2.00 2.21
CA TYR A 75 -19.94 -3.26 1.66
C TYR A 75 -18.91 -4.36 1.81
N PRO A 76 -19.35 -5.62 1.93
CA PRO A 76 -18.43 -6.75 1.95
C PRO A 76 -17.92 -7.03 0.54
N ALA A 77 -16.67 -7.46 0.45
CA ALA A 77 -16.08 -7.94 -0.79
C ALA A 77 -15.34 -9.26 -0.56
N GLU A 78 -15.49 -10.17 -1.50
CA GLU A 78 -14.66 -11.36 -1.54
C GLU A 78 -13.25 -10.97 -1.99
N ARG A 79 -12.24 -11.47 -1.29
CA ARG A 79 -10.84 -11.23 -1.62
C ARG A 79 -10.11 -12.55 -1.72
N ARG A 80 -9.47 -12.76 -2.85
CA ARG A 80 -8.55 -13.87 -3.06
C ARG A 80 -7.13 -13.36 -3.00
N VAL A 81 -6.32 -13.98 -2.18
CA VAL A 81 -4.91 -13.63 -2.01
C VAL A 81 -4.09 -14.85 -2.38
N GLU A 82 -3.15 -14.68 -3.29
CA GLU A 82 -2.21 -15.72 -3.65
C GLU A 82 -1.21 -15.96 -2.51
N GLU A 83 -0.84 -17.22 -2.32
CA GLU A 83 0.23 -17.55 -1.38
C GLU A 83 1.53 -16.86 -1.78
N ARG A 84 2.24 -16.40 -0.77
CA ARG A 84 3.53 -15.75 -0.96
C ARG A 84 4.47 -16.16 0.17
N ARG A 85 5.74 -16.26 -0.17
CA ARG A 85 6.81 -16.45 0.81
C ARG A 85 7.86 -15.38 0.65
N ILE A 86 8.63 -15.15 1.70
CA ILE A 86 9.73 -14.21 1.71
C ILE A 86 11.00 -14.99 1.95
N VAL A 87 12.02 -14.71 1.15
CA VAL A 87 13.37 -15.27 1.26
C VAL A 87 14.35 -14.10 1.34
N GLU A 88 15.29 -14.15 2.28
CA GLU A 88 16.39 -13.20 2.35
C GLU A 88 17.53 -13.65 1.45
N VAL A 89 18.03 -12.74 0.63
CA VAL A 89 19.21 -12.94 -0.21
C VAL A 89 20.32 -12.00 0.21
N GLN A 90 21.57 -12.45 0.05
CA GLN A 90 22.73 -11.63 0.34
C GLN A 90 23.22 -10.96 -0.93
N THR A 91 23.36 -9.64 -0.89
CA THR A 91 23.91 -8.83 -1.98
C THR A 91 25.23 -8.19 -1.54
N ALA A 92 25.95 -7.62 -2.50
CA ALA A 92 27.14 -6.82 -2.21
C ALA A 92 26.84 -5.57 -1.34
N PHE A 93 25.58 -5.15 -1.29
CA PHE A 93 25.12 -3.98 -0.52
C PHE A 93 24.50 -4.36 0.82
N GLY A 94 24.34 -5.66 1.11
CA GLY A 94 23.70 -6.18 2.31
C GLY A 94 22.51 -7.11 2.02
N PRO A 95 21.82 -7.58 3.07
CA PRO A 95 20.70 -8.49 2.93
C PRO A 95 19.47 -7.76 2.38
N VAL A 96 18.73 -8.44 1.49
CA VAL A 96 17.48 -7.96 0.90
C VAL A 96 16.45 -9.07 0.95
N ARG A 97 15.26 -8.77 1.41
CA ARG A 97 14.13 -9.70 1.33
C ARG A 97 13.57 -9.70 -0.09
N VAL A 98 13.25 -10.89 -0.57
CA VAL A 98 12.62 -11.11 -1.88
C VAL A 98 11.29 -11.80 -1.65
N LYS A 99 10.23 -11.20 -2.16
CA LYS A 99 8.88 -11.75 -2.14
C LYS A 99 8.70 -12.65 -3.35
N ILE A 100 8.17 -13.86 -3.12
CA ILE A 100 7.94 -14.87 -4.14
C ILE A 100 6.48 -15.25 -4.12
N SER A 101 5.81 -15.20 -5.26
CA SER A 101 4.43 -15.65 -5.41
C SER A 101 4.34 -17.17 -5.54
N GLY A 102 3.15 -17.72 -5.32
CA GLY A 102 2.88 -19.14 -5.53
C GLY A 102 3.18 -19.64 -6.94
N HIS A 103 3.11 -18.75 -7.94
CA HIS A 103 3.45 -19.05 -9.34
C HIS A 103 4.94 -18.84 -9.68
N GLY A 104 5.77 -18.49 -8.69
CA GLY A 104 7.22 -18.35 -8.87
C GLY A 104 7.69 -16.98 -9.37
N SER A 105 6.82 -16.01 -9.59
CA SER A 105 7.27 -14.64 -9.82
C SER A 105 7.88 -14.07 -8.54
N PHE A 106 8.88 -13.21 -8.67
CA PHE A 106 9.58 -12.66 -7.51
C PHE A 106 9.91 -11.19 -7.69
N ALA A 107 9.99 -10.49 -6.57
CA ALA A 107 10.41 -9.10 -6.52
C ALA A 107 11.14 -8.79 -5.20
N PRO A 108 12.24 -8.05 -5.25
CA PRO A 108 12.86 -7.52 -4.04
C PRO A 108 11.90 -6.58 -3.28
N GLU A 109 11.96 -6.61 -1.96
CA GLU A 109 11.19 -5.67 -1.13
C GLU A 109 11.73 -4.25 -1.29
N TYR A 110 10.84 -3.34 -1.68
CA TYR A 110 11.18 -1.95 -1.96
C TYR A 110 11.84 -1.26 -0.77
N GLU A 111 11.29 -1.41 0.44
CA GLU A 111 11.80 -0.72 1.63
C GLU A 111 13.22 -1.16 2.00
N ASP A 112 13.56 -2.44 1.81
CA ASP A 112 14.92 -2.94 2.02
C ASP A 112 15.88 -2.30 1.00
N CYS A 113 15.48 -2.30 -0.26
CA CYS A 113 16.30 -1.71 -1.33
C CYS A 113 16.44 -0.20 -1.18
N ARG A 114 15.37 0.49 -0.79
CA ARG A 114 15.39 1.92 -0.52
C ARG A 114 16.35 2.27 0.62
N THR A 115 16.26 1.57 1.73
CA THR A 115 17.15 1.77 2.89
C THR A 115 18.61 1.60 2.51
N ILE A 116 18.93 0.55 1.77
CA ILE A 116 20.28 0.29 1.27
C ILE A 116 20.74 1.38 0.30
N ALA A 117 19.91 1.75 -0.65
CA ALA A 117 20.22 2.78 -1.65
C ALA A 117 20.59 4.11 -0.97
N LEU A 118 19.84 4.54 0.03
CA LEU A 118 20.11 5.75 0.79
C LEU A 118 21.40 5.62 1.63
N LYS A 119 21.59 4.51 2.30
CA LYS A 119 22.75 4.27 3.19
C LYS A 119 24.06 4.18 2.41
N THR A 120 24.04 3.57 1.24
CA THR A 120 25.25 3.32 0.42
C THR A 120 25.45 4.34 -0.69
N ASN A 121 24.53 5.30 -0.83
CA ASN A 121 24.51 6.24 -1.96
C ASN A 121 24.59 5.53 -3.32
N THR A 122 23.87 4.43 -3.44
CA THR A 122 23.81 3.61 -4.65
C THR A 122 22.46 3.85 -5.34
N PRO A 123 22.41 3.97 -6.66
CA PRO A 123 21.14 4.06 -7.38
C PRO A 123 20.22 2.88 -7.05
N LEU A 124 18.95 3.16 -6.77
CA LEU A 124 17.97 2.15 -6.38
C LEU A 124 17.89 0.97 -7.36
N GLN A 125 17.96 1.27 -8.66
CA GLN A 125 17.92 0.25 -9.72
C GLN A 125 19.08 -0.75 -9.63
N GLN A 126 20.25 -0.30 -9.19
CA GLN A 126 21.41 -1.19 -8.99
C GLN A 126 21.21 -2.12 -7.80
N VAL A 127 20.58 -1.62 -6.74
CA VAL A 127 20.22 -2.45 -5.57
C VAL A 127 19.18 -3.50 -5.95
N PHE A 128 18.16 -3.11 -6.71
CA PHE A 128 17.17 -4.06 -7.23
C PHE A 128 17.83 -5.14 -8.10
N ALA A 129 18.68 -4.75 -9.03
CA ALA A 129 19.38 -5.69 -9.92
C ALA A 129 20.23 -6.69 -9.13
N ALA A 130 20.96 -6.20 -8.12
CA ALA A 130 21.79 -7.06 -7.26
C ALA A 130 20.94 -8.08 -6.48
N ALA A 131 19.79 -7.66 -5.96
CA ALA A 131 18.89 -8.55 -5.24
C ALA A 131 18.24 -9.60 -6.16
N GLN A 132 17.85 -9.21 -7.36
CA GLN A 132 17.30 -10.12 -8.37
C GLN A 132 18.35 -11.17 -8.79
N GLU A 133 19.58 -10.73 -9.07
CA GLU A 133 20.67 -11.63 -9.42
C GLU A 133 20.99 -12.62 -8.29
N ALA A 134 21.04 -12.12 -7.05
CA ALA A 134 21.29 -12.97 -5.89
C ALA A 134 20.19 -14.04 -5.73
N TYR A 135 18.92 -13.68 -5.92
CA TYR A 135 17.85 -14.64 -5.89
C TYR A 135 17.94 -15.68 -7.02
N LEU A 136 18.21 -15.26 -8.23
CA LEU A 136 18.36 -16.16 -9.36
C LEU A 136 19.51 -17.15 -9.17
N LYS A 137 20.61 -16.75 -8.54
CA LYS A 137 21.70 -17.67 -8.16
C LYS A 137 21.27 -18.67 -7.09
N LEU A 138 20.42 -18.26 -6.17
CA LEU A 138 19.94 -19.13 -5.08
C LEU A 138 19.07 -20.28 -5.57
N ILE A 139 18.30 -20.08 -6.63
CA ILE A 139 17.35 -21.07 -7.18
C ILE A 139 17.92 -21.93 -8.31
N ARG A 140 19.17 -21.73 -8.67
CA ARG A 140 19.89 -22.53 -9.69
C ARG A 140 20.37 -23.87 -9.15
#